data_cc739cffaaf2fc06661f1604530be715
#
_entry.id   cc739cffaaf2fc06661f1604530be715
#
_cell.length_a   1.000
_cell.length_b   1.000
_cell.length_c   1.000
_cell.angle_alpha   90.00
_cell.angle_beta   90.00
_cell.angle_gamma   90.00
#
_symmetry.space_group_name_H-M   'P 1'
#
loop_
_entity.id
_entity.type
_entity.pdbx_description
1 polymer ?
#
loop_
_entity_poly.entity_id
_entity_poly.type
_entity_poly.pdbx_seq_one_letter_code
_entity_poly.pdbx_strand_id
1 'polypeptide(L)'
;MESPCRADLAGGTLDIWPLGILHPGSLTVNVAIPVMVRLEVDLEAPPEEVWHAMGDGEWRRLDPAAAQSDLTAAVAFAVRPSGGVRVRVRSQAALGSGLGGSSAYAVALARGILAATGREGAVEWIVAVARDLEARVLGTPTGIQDHWASVRGGVLAVHLEPGGERVERLDVVPDWVGERMTVYDTGISHHSGMVNWEVIRRRFDRERGTIEALESIADAARRCRAALIARDEAGVGEAVADEWAARRRLAPEVCPPELDSIITAGLGAGASAIKACGAGGGGSVLVWHPPGARAAITAALAGTAPDGRVVATGVAKIGCRVLAG
;
A
#
# COMPACT_ATOMS: atom_id res chain seq x y z
N MET A 1 -17.76 -2.74 -7.27
CA MET A 1 -16.60 -1.82 -7.00
C MET A 1 -15.29 -2.48 -7.34
N GLU A 2 -14.32 -1.73 -7.80
CA GLU A 2 -12.95 -2.20 -8.04
C GLU A 2 -11.97 -1.14 -7.51
N SER A 3 -10.92 -1.55 -6.79
CA SER A 3 -9.91 -0.65 -6.22
C SER A 3 -8.50 -1.22 -6.42
N PRO A 4 -7.54 -0.43 -6.91
CA PRO A 4 -6.16 -0.87 -7.08
C PRO A 4 -5.40 -0.90 -5.74
N CYS A 5 -4.48 -1.84 -5.61
CA CYS A 5 -3.41 -1.82 -4.63
C CYS A 5 -2.29 -0.85 -5.05
N ARG A 6 -1.21 -0.77 -4.27
CA ARG A 6 -0.07 0.11 -4.58
C ARG A 6 1.28 -0.59 -4.37
N ALA A 7 2.28 -0.09 -5.07
CA ALA A 7 3.68 -0.28 -4.75
C ALA A 7 4.27 1.01 -4.18
N ASP A 8 5.08 0.90 -3.12
CA ASP A 8 5.75 2.02 -2.45
C ASP A 8 7.13 2.24 -3.07
N LEU A 9 7.35 3.38 -3.72
CA LEU A 9 8.65 3.75 -4.29
C LEU A 9 9.58 4.34 -3.23
N ALA A 10 9.09 5.30 -2.43
CA ALA A 10 9.88 5.94 -1.38
C ALA A 10 9.00 6.64 -0.35
N GLY A 11 9.52 6.79 0.87
CA GLY A 11 8.90 7.59 1.92
C GLY A 11 7.95 6.84 2.84
N GLY A 12 7.67 5.58 2.59
CA GLY A 12 6.83 4.77 3.49
C GLY A 12 7.36 4.79 4.92
N THR A 13 6.50 4.45 5.88
CA THR A 13 6.70 4.65 7.33
C THR A 13 6.47 6.10 7.77
N LEU A 14 6.92 7.12 7.01
CA LEU A 14 6.67 8.52 7.34
C LEU A 14 5.18 8.89 7.28
N ASP A 15 4.40 8.20 6.46
CA ASP A 15 2.95 8.40 6.33
C ASP A 15 2.13 7.87 7.52
N ILE A 16 2.79 7.26 8.50
CA ILE A 16 2.17 6.88 9.78
C ILE A 16 2.22 8.09 10.71
N TRP A 17 1.04 8.63 11.01
CA TRP A 17 0.97 9.77 11.93
C TRP A 17 1.55 9.41 13.31
N PRO A 18 2.38 10.27 13.94
CA PRO A 18 2.75 11.62 13.51
C PRO A 18 4.14 11.73 12.87
N LEU A 19 4.74 10.62 12.40
CA LEU A 19 6.13 10.61 11.92
C LEU A 19 6.38 11.67 10.84
N GLY A 20 5.51 11.79 9.84
CA GLY A 20 5.71 12.74 8.74
C GLY A 20 5.80 14.19 9.19
N ILE A 21 4.92 14.62 10.09
CA ILE A 21 4.93 16.02 10.57
C ILE A 21 6.13 16.34 11.46
N LEU A 22 6.83 15.32 12.00
CA LEU A 22 8.07 15.49 12.78
C LEU A 22 9.33 15.63 11.88
N HIS A 23 9.17 15.45 10.57
CA HIS A 23 10.20 15.57 9.55
C HIS A 23 9.72 16.52 8.44
N PRO A 24 9.93 17.85 8.54
CA PRO A 24 9.40 18.84 7.61
C PRO A 24 9.72 18.55 6.16
N GLY A 25 8.71 18.71 5.28
CA GLY A 25 8.82 18.42 3.86
C GLY A 25 8.78 16.92 3.53
N SER A 26 8.35 16.08 4.47
CA SER A 26 8.12 14.65 4.23
C SER A 26 7.00 14.42 3.25
N LEU A 27 7.18 13.42 2.42
CA LEU A 27 6.18 12.89 1.52
C LEU A 27 6.41 11.41 1.27
N THR A 28 5.39 10.72 0.76
CA THR A 28 5.57 9.40 0.16
C THR A 28 5.38 9.47 -1.34
N VAL A 29 6.05 8.60 -2.07
CA VAL A 29 5.87 8.39 -3.50
C VAL A 29 5.43 6.96 -3.73
N ASN A 30 4.27 6.78 -4.33
CA ASN A 30 3.73 5.46 -4.61
C ASN A 30 3.09 5.37 -6.00
N VAL A 31 2.91 4.14 -6.45
CA VAL A 31 2.29 3.80 -7.74
C VAL A 31 1.10 2.90 -7.48
N ALA A 32 -0.09 3.30 -7.91
CA ALA A 32 -1.21 2.38 -7.97
C ALA A 32 -0.94 1.31 -9.04
N ILE A 33 -1.09 0.05 -8.68
CA ILE A 33 -0.75 -1.09 -9.53
C ILE A 33 -1.99 -1.90 -9.90
N PRO A 34 -2.00 -2.62 -11.03
CA PRO A 34 -3.15 -3.40 -11.49
C PRO A 34 -3.33 -4.73 -10.72
N VAL A 35 -3.16 -4.68 -9.40
CA VAL A 35 -3.55 -5.73 -8.45
C VAL A 35 -4.82 -5.24 -7.77
N MET A 36 -5.94 -5.86 -8.09
CA MET A 36 -7.25 -5.32 -7.77
C MET A 36 -7.93 -6.01 -6.60
N VAL A 37 -8.61 -5.23 -5.79
CA VAL A 37 -9.64 -5.68 -4.85
C VAL A 37 -10.99 -5.37 -5.48
N ARG A 38 -11.82 -6.39 -5.68
CA ARG A 38 -13.16 -6.28 -6.25
C ARG A 38 -14.21 -6.59 -5.21
N LEU A 39 -15.27 -5.80 -5.18
CA LEU A 39 -16.41 -5.99 -4.29
C LEU A 39 -17.72 -5.96 -5.06
N GLU A 40 -18.60 -6.87 -4.70
CA GLU A 40 -20.03 -6.80 -4.95
C GLU A 40 -20.69 -6.35 -3.64
N VAL A 41 -21.46 -5.27 -3.70
CA VAL A 41 -22.17 -4.73 -2.54
C VAL A 41 -23.63 -4.61 -2.92
N ASP A 42 -24.52 -5.23 -2.15
CA ASP A 42 -25.96 -5.11 -2.30
C ASP A 42 -26.65 -4.82 -0.95
N LEU A 43 -27.92 -4.43 -1.00
CA LEU A 43 -28.74 -4.06 0.15
C LEU A 43 -29.81 -5.08 0.45
N GLU A 44 -29.66 -6.33 -0.01
CA GLU A 44 -30.67 -7.40 0.15
C GLU A 44 -30.63 -8.07 1.53
N ALA A 45 -29.68 -7.71 2.40
CA ALA A 45 -29.66 -8.23 3.76
C ALA A 45 -30.83 -7.65 4.60
N PRO A 46 -31.32 -8.40 5.60
CA PRO A 46 -32.28 -7.86 6.56
C PRO A 46 -31.77 -6.56 7.21
N PRO A 47 -32.66 -5.66 7.65
CA PRO A 47 -32.26 -4.45 8.34
C PRO A 47 -31.28 -4.73 9.48
N GLU A 48 -30.26 -3.86 9.61
CA GLU A 48 -29.18 -3.93 10.61
C GLU A 48 -28.24 -5.15 10.51
N GLU A 49 -28.38 -5.99 9.51
CA GLU A 49 -27.46 -7.11 9.30
C GLU A 49 -26.36 -6.77 8.29
N VAL A 50 -25.17 -7.29 8.54
CA VAL A 50 -24.05 -7.29 7.60
C VAL A 50 -23.65 -8.72 7.30
N TRP A 51 -23.62 -9.05 6.01
CA TRP A 51 -23.22 -10.36 5.52
C TRP A 51 -21.98 -10.23 4.66
N HIS A 52 -21.06 -11.16 4.81
CA HIS A 52 -19.78 -11.18 4.12
C HIS A 52 -19.52 -12.54 3.50
N ALA A 53 -18.93 -12.55 2.29
CA ALA A 53 -18.41 -13.76 1.64
C ALA A 53 -17.09 -13.47 0.92
N MET A 54 -16.16 -14.43 0.97
CA MET A 54 -14.90 -14.40 0.24
C MET A 54 -14.99 -15.26 -1.03
N GLY A 55 -14.66 -14.68 -2.19
CA GLY A 55 -14.74 -15.40 -3.46
C GLY A 55 -16.13 -16.01 -3.68
N ASP A 56 -16.19 -17.30 -4.00
CA ASP A 56 -17.41 -18.06 -4.16
C ASP A 56 -17.84 -18.80 -2.88
N GLY A 57 -17.25 -18.43 -1.73
CA GLY A 57 -17.58 -19.00 -0.44
C GLY A 57 -18.97 -18.63 0.07
N GLU A 58 -19.35 -19.31 1.16
CA GLU A 58 -20.66 -19.11 1.79
C GLU A 58 -20.79 -17.75 2.45
N TRP A 59 -22.03 -17.25 2.53
CA TRP A 59 -22.35 -16.02 3.24
C TRP A 59 -22.29 -16.25 4.75
N ARG A 60 -21.55 -15.38 5.45
CA ARG A 60 -21.46 -15.35 6.91
C ARG A 60 -22.03 -14.04 7.41
N ARG A 61 -22.95 -14.11 8.36
CA ARG A 61 -23.43 -12.94 9.09
C ARG A 61 -22.34 -12.45 10.05
N LEU A 62 -22.06 -11.13 10.05
CA LEU A 62 -21.15 -10.51 10.96
C LEU A 62 -21.89 -9.93 12.16
N ASP A 63 -21.37 -10.19 13.36
CA ASP A 63 -21.87 -9.59 14.59
C ASP A 63 -21.38 -8.12 14.67
N PRO A 64 -22.19 -7.15 15.11
CA PRO A 64 -21.73 -5.79 15.40
C PRO A 64 -20.50 -5.73 16.33
N ALA A 65 -20.38 -6.64 17.29
CA ALA A 65 -19.22 -6.76 18.16
C ALA A 65 -17.93 -7.08 17.37
N ALA A 66 -18.03 -7.74 16.20
CA ALA A 66 -16.89 -8.03 15.34
C ALA A 66 -16.24 -6.77 14.75
N ALA A 67 -16.90 -5.60 14.80
CA ALA A 67 -16.33 -4.33 14.34
C ALA A 67 -15.05 -3.90 15.10
N GLN A 68 -14.68 -4.59 16.16
CA GLN A 68 -13.41 -4.39 16.87
C GLN A 68 -12.25 -5.17 16.25
N SER A 69 -12.52 -6.25 15.50
CA SER A 69 -11.52 -7.19 15.01
C SER A 69 -11.70 -7.65 13.56
N ASP A 70 -12.77 -7.22 12.90
CA ASP A 70 -13.08 -7.54 11.50
C ASP A 70 -13.29 -6.24 10.71
N LEU A 71 -12.46 -6.03 9.70
CA LEU A 71 -12.47 -4.78 8.91
C LEU A 71 -13.77 -4.61 8.11
N THR A 72 -14.38 -5.71 7.64
CA THR A 72 -15.68 -5.65 6.95
C THR A 72 -16.76 -5.12 7.88
N ALA A 73 -16.85 -5.71 9.08
CA ALA A 73 -17.79 -5.27 10.10
C ALA A 73 -17.53 -3.81 10.50
N ALA A 74 -16.24 -3.47 10.74
CA ALA A 74 -15.85 -2.11 11.12
C ALA A 74 -16.32 -1.06 10.11
N VAL A 75 -16.02 -1.26 8.83
CA VAL A 75 -16.39 -0.32 7.76
C VAL A 75 -17.89 -0.35 7.50
N ALA A 76 -18.50 -1.52 7.37
CA ALA A 76 -19.91 -1.63 7.07
C ALA A 76 -20.78 -0.98 8.15
N PHE A 77 -20.54 -1.26 9.43
CA PHE A 77 -21.30 -0.66 10.52
C PHE A 77 -21.06 0.84 10.69
N ALA A 78 -19.89 1.36 10.30
CA ALA A 78 -19.58 2.79 10.36
C ALA A 78 -20.22 3.59 9.22
N VAL A 79 -20.31 3.02 8.01
CA VAL A 79 -20.68 3.75 6.79
C VAL A 79 -22.14 3.52 6.39
N ARG A 80 -22.73 2.34 6.69
CA ARG A 80 -24.12 2.07 6.33
C ARG A 80 -25.08 3.06 7.02
N PRO A 81 -26.14 3.48 6.32
CA PRO A 81 -27.23 4.23 6.98
C PRO A 81 -28.05 3.27 7.87
N SER A 82 -29.31 3.21 7.72
CA SER A 82 -30.20 2.18 8.30
C SER A 82 -30.49 1.12 7.22
N GLY A 83 -30.10 -0.09 7.39
CA GLY A 83 -30.38 -1.15 6.43
C GLY A 83 -29.33 -2.26 6.44
N GLY A 84 -29.64 -3.39 5.86
CA GLY A 84 -28.72 -4.49 5.74
C GLY A 84 -27.78 -4.31 4.55
N VAL A 85 -26.60 -4.92 4.64
CA VAL A 85 -25.58 -4.89 3.59
C VAL A 85 -25.02 -6.29 3.39
N ARG A 86 -24.90 -6.74 2.13
CA ARG A 86 -24.12 -7.91 1.77
C ARG A 86 -22.89 -7.50 0.98
N VAL A 87 -21.77 -8.10 1.30
CA VAL A 87 -20.47 -7.80 0.67
C VAL A 87 -19.80 -9.09 0.26
N ARG A 88 -19.56 -9.26 -1.03
CA ARG A 88 -18.70 -10.32 -1.55
C ARG A 88 -17.40 -9.73 -2.04
N VAL A 89 -16.27 -10.26 -1.58
CA VAL A 89 -14.95 -9.75 -1.93
C VAL A 89 -14.12 -10.76 -2.71
N ARG A 90 -13.43 -10.29 -3.73
CA ARG A 90 -12.38 -11.01 -4.48
C ARG A 90 -11.14 -10.14 -4.53
N SER A 91 -10.06 -10.58 -3.89
CA SER A 91 -8.78 -9.87 -3.86
C SER A 91 -7.72 -10.62 -4.66
N GLN A 92 -6.98 -9.89 -5.50
CA GLN A 92 -5.78 -10.40 -6.17
C GLN A 92 -4.53 -10.24 -5.30
N ALA A 93 -4.56 -9.35 -4.29
CA ALA A 93 -3.49 -9.22 -3.32
C ALA A 93 -3.58 -10.34 -2.28
N ALA A 94 -2.49 -11.05 -2.06
CA ALA A 94 -2.37 -11.98 -0.96
C ALA A 94 -2.33 -11.24 0.38
N LEU A 95 -2.83 -11.87 1.43
CA LEU A 95 -2.67 -11.35 2.79
C LEU A 95 -1.18 -11.26 3.13
N GLY A 96 -0.76 -10.14 3.72
CA GLY A 96 0.65 -9.92 4.07
C GLY A 96 1.56 -9.62 2.88
N SER A 97 1.02 -9.39 1.67
CA SER A 97 1.84 -9.07 0.49
C SER A 97 2.52 -7.70 0.53
N GLY A 98 2.18 -6.83 1.48
CA GLY A 98 2.74 -5.48 1.57
C GLY A 98 2.24 -4.51 0.50
N LEU A 99 1.20 -4.86 -0.26
CA LEU A 99 0.67 -4.07 -1.40
C LEU A 99 -0.51 -3.16 -1.04
N GLY A 100 -0.87 -3.03 0.23
CA GLY A 100 -2.00 -2.20 0.68
C GLY A 100 -3.37 -2.79 0.33
N GLY A 101 -3.48 -4.12 0.24
CA GLY A 101 -4.74 -4.80 -0.08
C GLY A 101 -5.85 -4.54 0.94
N SER A 102 -5.52 -4.46 2.22
CA SER A 102 -6.46 -4.15 3.31
C SER A 102 -7.03 -2.74 3.15
N SER A 103 -6.17 -1.75 2.92
CA SER A 103 -6.57 -0.35 2.73
C SER A 103 -7.39 -0.17 1.44
N ALA A 104 -7.00 -0.85 0.34
CA ALA A 104 -7.76 -0.86 -0.91
C ALA A 104 -9.15 -1.48 -0.71
N TYR A 105 -9.24 -2.52 0.13
CA TYR A 105 -10.50 -3.14 0.52
C TYR A 105 -11.37 -2.17 1.32
N ALA A 106 -10.83 -1.55 2.36
CA ALA A 106 -11.58 -0.62 3.21
C ALA A 106 -12.14 0.58 2.42
N VAL A 107 -11.34 1.15 1.52
CA VAL A 107 -11.75 2.22 0.59
C VAL A 107 -12.86 1.75 -0.34
N ALA A 108 -12.69 0.59 -0.98
CA ALA A 108 -13.68 0.04 -1.92
C ALA A 108 -15.00 -0.27 -1.22
N LEU A 109 -14.95 -0.80 0.01
CA LEU A 109 -16.13 -1.12 0.80
C LEU A 109 -16.88 0.14 1.21
N ALA A 110 -16.19 1.14 1.76
CA ALA A 110 -16.81 2.41 2.14
C ALA A 110 -17.50 3.08 0.94
N ARG A 111 -16.82 3.16 -0.20
CA ARG A 111 -17.39 3.71 -1.45
C ARG A 111 -18.53 2.86 -2.00
N GLY A 112 -18.41 1.54 -1.93
CA GLY A 112 -19.42 0.61 -2.40
C GLY A 112 -20.74 0.76 -1.64
N ILE A 113 -20.68 0.85 -0.32
CA ILE A 113 -21.86 1.06 0.52
C ILE A 113 -22.49 2.44 0.26
N LEU A 114 -21.69 3.49 0.15
CA LEU A 114 -22.19 4.83 -0.19
C LEU A 114 -22.90 4.81 -1.55
N ALA A 115 -22.27 4.24 -2.57
CA ALA A 115 -22.87 4.15 -3.91
C ALA A 115 -24.15 3.32 -3.92
N ALA A 116 -24.18 2.17 -3.26
CA ALA A 116 -25.37 1.31 -3.17
C ALA A 116 -26.53 2.01 -2.45
N THR A 117 -26.24 2.93 -1.52
CA THR A 117 -27.25 3.72 -0.79
C THR A 117 -27.58 5.06 -1.44
N GLY A 118 -27.09 5.33 -2.66
CA GLY A 118 -27.30 6.61 -3.35
C GLY A 118 -26.63 7.81 -2.69
N ARG A 119 -25.60 7.56 -1.87
CA ARG A 119 -24.85 8.59 -1.14
C ARG A 119 -23.50 8.81 -1.78
N GLU A 120 -23.01 10.01 -1.67
CA GLU A 120 -21.63 10.38 -1.99
C GLU A 120 -20.88 10.77 -0.72
N GLY A 121 -19.60 10.52 -0.69
CA GLY A 121 -18.69 10.95 0.38
C GLY A 121 -17.50 11.69 -0.20
N ALA A 122 -17.06 12.75 0.47
CA ALA A 122 -15.80 13.40 0.14
C ALA A 122 -14.66 12.37 0.18
N VAL A 123 -13.77 12.45 -0.77
CA VAL A 123 -12.64 11.49 -0.88
C VAL A 123 -11.80 11.48 0.39
N GLU A 124 -11.55 12.66 0.94
CA GLU A 124 -10.79 12.89 2.17
C GLU A 124 -11.44 12.19 3.37
N TRP A 125 -12.78 12.26 3.45
CA TRP A 125 -13.54 11.57 4.50
C TRP A 125 -13.45 10.05 4.35
N ILE A 126 -13.57 9.53 3.12
CA ILE A 126 -13.48 8.08 2.86
C ILE A 126 -12.10 7.56 3.26
N VAL A 127 -11.04 8.27 2.89
CA VAL A 127 -9.65 7.93 3.24
C VAL A 127 -9.45 7.95 4.75
N ALA A 128 -9.91 9.01 5.43
CA ALA A 128 -9.78 9.13 6.88
C ALA A 128 -10.53 8.01 7.63
N VAL A 129 -11.79 7.75 7.24
CA VAL A 129 -12.59 6.68 7.86
C VAL A 129 -11.97 5.30 7.63
N ALA A 130 -11.53 5.01 6.39
CA ALA A 130 -10.90 3.72 6.07
C ALA A 130 -9.62 3.51 6.89
N ARG A 131 -8.73 4.52 6.98
CA ARG A 131 -7.50 4.49 7.78
C ARG A 131 -7.79 4.27 9.26
N ASP A 132 -8.71 5.04 9.83
CA ASP A 132 -9.00 5.01 11.27
C ASP A 132 -9.62 3.68 11.68
N LEU A 133 -10.50 3.11 10.82
CA LEU A 133 -11.09 1.80 11.06
C LEU A 133 -10.07 0.67 10.90
N GLU A 134 -9.18 0.77 9.91
CA GLU A 134 -8.07 -0.18 9.75
C GLU A 134 -7.14 -0.16 10.96
N ALA A 135 -6.72 1.02 11.42
CA ALA A 135 -5.89 1.18 12.60
C ALA A 135 -6.56 0.60 13.87
N ARG A 136 -7.87 0.82 14.02
CA ARG A 136 -8.65 0.27 15.13
C ARG A 136 -8.66 -1.27 15.13
N VAL A 137 -8.90 -1.87 13.96
CA VAL A 137 -8.95 -3.34 13.82
C VAL A 137 -7.58 -3.98 14.02
N LEU A 138 -6.52 -3.34 13.53
CA LEU A 138 -5.15 -3.82 13.69
C LEU A 138 -4.57 -3.55 15.08
N GLY A 139 -5.15 -2.61 15.85
CA GLY A 139 -4.62 -2.19 17.13
C GLY A 139 -3.27 -1.45 17.03
N THR A 140 -2.94 -0.91 15.86
CA THR A 140 -1.68 -0.20 15.60
C THR A 140 -1.88 0.91 14.58
N PRO A 141 -1.13 2.02 14.65
CA PRO A 141 -1.19 3.06 13.63
C PRO A 141 -0.84 2.52 12.24
N THR A 142 -1.62 2.94 11.24
CA THR A 142 -1.41 2.59 9.83
C THR A 142 -0.99 3.81 9.02
N GLY A 143 -0.29 3.56 7.89
CA GLY A 143 0.03 4.59 6.92
C GLY A 143 -1.20 5.02 6.11
N ILE A 144 -1.11 6.16 5.44
CA ILE A 144 -2.22 6.71 4.66
C ILE A 144 -2.01 6.60 3.15
N GLN A 145 -0.79 6.36 2.69
CA GLN A 145 -0.46 6.31 1.26
C GLN A 145 -1.26 5.26 0.49
N ASP A 146 -1.56 4.12 1.13
CA ASP A 146 -2.29 3.00 0.57
C ASP A 146 -3.71 3.39 0.18
N HIS A 147 -4.38 4.09 1.08
CA HIS A 147 -5.74 4.60 0.90
C HIS A 147 -5.81 5.62 -0.23
N TRP A 148 -4.84 6.54 -0.29
CA TRP A 148 -4.77 7.55 -1.35
C TRP A 148 -4.50 6.95 -2.72
N ALA A 149 -3.57 5.98 -2.81
CA ALA A 149 -3.32 5.26 -4.06
C ALA A 149 -4.57 4.52 -4.55
N SER A 150 -5.28 3.86 -3.63
CA SER A 150 -6.54 3.15 -3.93
C SER A 150 -7.61 4.08 -4.47
N VAL A 151 -7.77 5.27 -3.90
CA VAL A 151 -8.80 6.24 -4.33
C VAL A 151 -8.46 6.93 -5.64
N ARG A 152 -7.20 7.35 -5.82
CA ARG A 152 -6.80 8.25 -6.91
C ARG A 152 -6.25 7.52 -8.12
N GLY A 153 -5.58 6.37 -7.93
CA GLY A 153 -4.81 5.73 -9.00
C GLY A 153 -3.61 6.56 -9.46
N GLY A 154 -2.86 6.04 -10.41
CA GLY A 154 -1.72 6.73 -11.00
C GLY A 154 -0.46 6.68 -10.14
N VAL A 155 0.43 7.63 -10.35
CA VAL A 155 1.64 7.86 -9.55
C VAL A 155 1.39 9.05 -8.65
N LEU A 156 1.54 8.88 -7.34
CA LEU A 156 1.19 9.91 -6.37
C LEU A 156 2.40 10.32 -5.52
N ALA A 157 2.46 11.60 -5.20
CA ALA A 157 3.19 12.10 -4.04
C ALA A 157 2.19 12.56 -2.98
N VAL A 158 2.25 11.96 -1.80
CA VAL A 158 1.41 12.32 -0.66
C VAL A 158 2.26 13.13 0.30
N HIS A 159 2.08 14.44 0.31
CA HIS A 159 2.78 15.37 1.19
C HIS A 159 2.16 15.32 2.59
N LEU A 160 3.00 15.14 3.60
CA LEU A 160 2.61 14.94 4.98
C LEU A 160 2.76 16.27 5.74
N GLU A 161 1.70 17.06 5.74
CA GLU A 161 1.70 18.43 6.24
C GLU A 161 0.88 18.54 7.53
N PRO A 162 1.19 19.50 8.42
CA PRO A 162 0.29 19.79 9.55
C PRO A 162 -1.10 20.19 9.06
N GLY A 163 -2.12 19.52 9.60
CA GLY A 163 -3.51 19.77 9.24
C GLY A 163 -4.07 18.78 8.20
N GLY A 164 -3.24 17.91 7.65
CA GLY A 164 -3.67 16.84 6.73
C GLY A 164 -2.68 16.60 5.60
N GLU A 165 -3.03 15.67 4.75
CA GLU A 165 -2.22 15.32 3.59
C GLU A 165 -2.62 16.16 2.38
N ARG A 166 -1.62 16.59 1.61
CA ARG A 166 -1.83 17.15 0.28
C ARG A 166 -1.40 16.15 -0.78
N VAL A 167 -2.34 15.68 -1.56
CA VAL A 167 -2.10 14.64 -2.58
C VAL A 167 -1.84 15.27 -3.94
N GLU A 168 -0.68 14.98 -4.48
CA GLU A 168 -0.25 15.37 -5.81
C GLU A 168 -0.24 14.14 -6.72
N ARG A 169 -0.99 14.19 -7.82
CA ARG A 169 -0.86 13.22 -8.88
C ARG A 169 0.26 13.68 -9.81
N LEU A 170 1.32 12.89 -9.90
CA LEU A 170 2.46 13.23 -10.74
C LEU A 170 2.13 13.07 -12.23
N ASP A 171 2.50 14.06 -13.02
CA ASP A 171 2.37 14.00 -14.48
C ASP A 171 3.51 13.15 -15.07
N VAL A 172 3.43 11.86 -14.86
CA VAL A 172 4.38 10.87 -15.37
C VAL A 172 3.66 9.94 -16.33
N VAL A 173 4.30 9.64 -17.45
CA VAL A 173 3.76 8.70 -18.44
C VAL A 173 3.68 7.30 -17.82
N PRO A 174 2.48 6.71 -17.68
CA PRO A 174 2.32 5.43 -16.99
C PRO A 174 3.13 4.29 -17.62
N ASP A 175 3.24 4.28 -18.93
CA ASP A 175 3.96 3.24 -19.66
C ASP A 175 5.47 3.36 -19.42
N TRP A 176 6.02 4.59 -19.28
CA TRP A 176 7.42 4.82 -18.91
C TRP A 176 7.76 4.21 -17.55
N VAL A 177 6.86 4.35 -16.57
CA VAL A 177 7.01 3.71 -15.26
C VAL A 177 6.87 2.19 -15.39
N GLY A 178 5.85 1.73 -16.10
CA GLY A 178 5.55 0.31 -16.27
C GLY A 178 6.65 -0.48 -16.97
N GLU A 179 7.40 0.13 -17.89
CA GLU A 179 8.56 -0.49 -18.55
C GLU A 179 9.74 -0.69 -17.59
N ARG A 180 9.83 0.11 -16.52
CA ARG A 180 10.94 0.17 -15.57
C ARG A 180 10.64 -0.40 -14.21
N MET A 181 9.40 -0.81 -13.98
CA MET A 181 8.94 -1.30 -12.70
C MET A 181 8.42 -2.74 -12.81
N THR A 182 8.81 -3.56 -11.85
CA THR A 182 8.23 -4.88 -11.62
C THR A 182 7.92 -5.04 -10.14
N VAL A 183 6.75 -5.53 -9.82
CA VAL A 183 6.40 -5.95 -8.46
C VAL A 183 6.39 -7.47 -8.43
N TYR A 184 7.22 -8.03 -7.56
CA TYR A 184 7.39 -9.47 -7.40
C TYR A 184 6.96 -9.89 -6.01
N ASP A 185 5.99 -10.78 -5.91
CA ASP A 185 5.60 -11.42 -4.66
C ASP A 185 6.62 -12.52 -4.35
N THR A 186 7.25 -12.44 -3.19
CA THR A 186 8.31 -13.37 -2.81
C THR A 186 7.80 -14.70 -2.26
N GLY A 187 6.52 -14.81 -1.95
CA GLY A 187 5.94 -15.95 -1.23
C GLY A 187 6.26 -15.98 0.27
N ILE A 188 7.09 -15.05 0.76
CA ILE A 188 7.44 -14.95 2.20
C ILE A 188 6.31 -14.21 2.93
N SER A 189 5.63 -14.90 3.84
CA SER A 189 4.58 -14.27 4.66
C SER A 189 5.18 -13.35 5.73
N HIS A 190 4.54 -12.21 5.98
CA HIS A 190 5.06 -11.18 6.86
C HIS A 190 3.96 -10.53 7.72
N HIS A 191 4.34 -10.06 8.93
CA HIS A 191 3.47 -9.35 9.89
C HIS A 191 4.04 -7.95 10.19
N SER A 192 3.43 -6.90 9.63
CA SER A 192 3.97 -5.52 9.59
C SER A 192 3.76 -4.68 10.87
N GLY A 193 2.79 -4.99 11.71
CA GLY A 193 2.32 -4.05 12.74
C GLY A 193 3.34 -3.71 13.83
N MET A 194 4.14 -4.69 14.28
CA MET A 194 5.06 -4.49 15.41
C MET A 194 6.26 -3.59 15.09
N VAL A 195 6.79 -3.68 13.86
CA VAL A 195 7.94 -2.87 13.43
C VAL A 195 7.60 -1.38 13.43
N ASN A 196 6.45 -1.02 12.91
CA ASN A 196 6.02 0.38 12.84
C ASN A 196 5.85 1.03 14.22
N TRP A 197 5.27 0.30 15.17
CA TRP A 197 5.10 0.79 16.54
C TRP A 197 6.44 1.06 17.23
N GLU A 198 7.39 0.16 17.06
CA GLU A 198 8.73 0.30 17.63
C GLU A 198 9.47 1.50 17.05
N VAL A 199 9.38 1.74 15.74
CA VAL A 199 9.95 2.94 15.08
C VAL A 199 9.36 4.23 15.64
N ILE A 200 8.03 4.27 15.82
CA ILE A 200 7.35 5.43 16.43
C ILE A 200 7.90 5.68 17.83
N ARG A 201 7.93 4.65 18.66
CA ARG A 201 8.44 4.75 20.04
C ARG A 201 9.86 5.31 20.09
N ARG A 202 10.79 4.72 19.32
CA ARG A 202 12.18 5.16 19.24
C ARG A 202 12.32 6.62 18.75
N ARG A 203 11.47 7.02 17.80
CA ARG A 203 11.45 8.42 17.34
C ARG A 203 11.07 9.37 18.46
N PHE A 204 10.07 9.03 19.30
CA PHE A 204 9.67 9.83 20.45
C PHE A 204 10.71 9.80 21.59
N ASP A 205 11.40 8.68 21.76
CA ASP A 205 12.55 8.55 22.68
C ASP A 205 13.79 9.30 22.19
N ARG A 206 13.68 9.99 21.04
CA ARG A 206 14.75 10.79 20.42
C ARG A 206 16.00 9.97 20.07
N GLU A 207 15.82 8.71 19.74
CA GLU A 207 16.93 7.87 19.30
C GLU A 207 17.53 8.42 18.00
N ARG A 208 18.81 8.81 18.08
CA ARG A 208 19.51 9.50 17.00
C ARG A 208 19.53 8.69 15.71
N GLY A 209 19.81 7.40 15.77
CA GLY A 209 19.85 6.52 14.59
C GLY A 209 18.52 6.43 13.87
N THR A 210 17.41 6.34 14.62
CA THR A 210 16.04 6.34 14.08
C THR A 210 15.71 7.69 13.42
N ILE A 211 16.08 8.81 14.05
CA ILE A 211 15.86 10.15 13.48
C ILE A 211 16.62 10.30 12.16
N GLU A 212 17.91 9.99 12.13
CA GLU A 212 18.76 10.08 10.93
C GLU A 212 18.25 9.16 9.80
N ALA A 213 17.75 7.97 10.13
CA ALA A 213 17.15 7.06 9.14
C ALA A 213 15.87 7.65 8.54
N LEU A 214 14.96 8.19 9.37
CA LEU A 214 13.70 8.81 8.89
C LEU A 214 13.98 10.07 8.06
N GLU A 215 14.97 10.88 8.42
CA GLU A 215 15.42 12.04 7.61
C GLU A 215 15.96 11.60 6.25
N SER A 216 16.74 10.52 6.22
CA SER A 216 17.26 9.94 4.96
C SER A 216 16.12 9.42 4.08
N ILE A 217 15.10 8.78 4.67
CA ILE A 217 13.89 8.32 3.96
C ILE A 217 13.13 9.52 3.36
N ALA A 218 12.96 10.60 4.15
CA ALA A 218 12.29 11.81 3.69
C ALA A 218 13.04 12.48 2.53
N ASP A 219 14.38 12.53 2.60
CA ASP A 219 15.20 13.06 1.52
C ASP A 219 15.11 12.22 0.25
N ALA A 220 15.24 10.91 0.38
CA ALA A 220 15.11 9.98 -0.75
C ALA A 220 13.73 10.10 -1.42
N ALA A 221 12.66 10.27 -0.66
CA ALA A 221 11.32 10.46 -1.22
C ALA A 221 11.21 11.77 -2.03
N ARG A 222 11.79 12.88 -1.56
CA ARG A 222 11.83 14.15 -2.32
C ARG A 222 12.60 13.99 -3.63
N ARG A 223 13.75 13.31 -3.61
CA ARG A 223 14.58 13.03 -4.80
C ARG A 223 13.83 12.09 -5.77
N CYS A 224 13.18 11.04 -5.26
CA CYS A 224 12.37 10.14 -6.08
C CYS A 224 11.26 10.89 -6.82
N ARG A 225 10.52 11.77 -6.13
CA ARG A 225 9.50 12.62 -6.76
C ARG A 225 10.09 13.49 -7.87
N ALA A 226 11.19 14.18 -7.61
CA ALA A 226 11.84 15.05 -8.59
C ALA A 226 12.33 14.26 -9.81
N ALA A 227 12.97 13.11 -9.60
CA ALA A 227 13.46 12.24 -10.67
C ALA A 227 12.32 11.68 -11.54
N LEU A 228 11.19 11.29 -10.94
CA LEU A 228 10.00 10.83 -11.68
C LEU A 228 9.45 11.93 -12.59
N ILE A 229 9.33 13.16 -12.10
CA ILE A 229 8.85 14.31 -12.90
C ILE A 229 9.82 14.61 -14.04
N ALA A 230 11.13 14.53 -13.78
CA ALA A 230 12.17 14.73 -14.79
C ALA A 230 12.32 13.53 -15.74
N ARG A 231 11.66 12.40 -15.46
CA ARG A 231 11.87 11.11 -16.17
C ARG A 231 13.33 10.66 -16.14
N ASP A 232 14.00 10.96 -15.03
CA ASP A 232 15.37 10.52 -14.77
C ASP A 232 15.35 9.09 -14.19
N GLU A 233 15.60 8.10 -15.06
CA GLU A 233 15.59 6.68 -14.70
C GLU A 233 16.63 6.36 -13.62
N ALA A 234 17.84 6.91 -13.76
CA ALA A 234 18.93 6.67 -12.82
C ALA A 234 18.63 7.30 -11.46
N GLY A 235 18.15 8.55 -11.45
CA GLY A 235 17.78 9.26 -10.24
C GLY A 235 16.64 8.60 -9.47
N VAL A 236 15.68 7.98 -10.15
CA VAL A 236 14.63 7.18 -9.48
C VAL A 236 15.27 5.93 -8.84
N GLY A 237 16.11 5.21 -9.56
CA GLY A 237 16.80 4.03 -9.04
C GLY A 237 17.64 4.36 -7.80
N GLU A 238 18.47 5.40 -7.87
CA GLU A 238 19.28 5.88 -6.74
C GLU A 238 18.42 6.24 -5.52
N ALA A 239 17.34 6.99 -5.73
CA ALA A 239 16.45 7.39 -4.64
C ALA A 239 15.76 6.19 -3.97
N VAL A 240 15.31 5.19 -4.75
CA VAL A 240 14.72 3.95 -4.23
C VAL A 240 15.75 3.13 -3.45
N ALA A 241 16.99 3.03 -3.95
CA ALA A 241 18.07 2.31 -3.28
C ALA A 241 18.46 2.98 -1.95
N ASP A 242 18.58 4.30 -1.94
CA ASP A 242 18.92 5.07 -0.74
C ASP A 242 17.82 5.01 0.31
N GLU A 243 16.55 5.07 -0.12
CA GLU A 243 15.40 4.87 0.78
C GLU A 243 15.45 3.49 1.43
N TRP A 244 15.71 2.45 0.63
CA TRP A 244 15.80 1.10 1.17
C TRP A 244 16.97 0.94 2.15
N ALA A 245 18.13 1.48 1.82
CA ALA A 245 19.29 1.49 2.71
C ALA A 245 18.99 2.20 4.04
N ALA A 246 18.24 3.31 4.01
CA ALA A 246 17.82 4.03 5.21
C ALA A 246 16.76 3.23 6.00
N ARG A 247 15.79 2.61 5.33
CA ARG A 247 14.73 1.81 5.96
C ARG A 247 15.28 0.59 6.69
N ARG A 248 16.26 -0.10 6.13
CA ARG A 248 16.94 -1.25 6.78
C ARG A 248 17.58 -0.87 8.13
N ARG A 249 17.92 0.42 8.35
CA ARG A 249 18.47 0.89 9.63
C ARG A 249 17.41 1.06 10.72
N LEU A 250 16.12 1.08 10.36
CA LEU A 250 15.03 1.25 11.33
C LEU A 250 14.86 0.02 12.22
N ALA A 251 14.96 -1.18 11.65
CA ALA A 251 14.89 -2.43 12.42
C ALA A 251 15.48 -3.60 11.62
N PRO A 252 16.12 -4.59 12.27
CA PRO A 252 16.66 -5.79 11.60
C PRO A 252 15.58 -6.59 10.85
N GLU A 253 14.37 -6.61 11.39
CA GLU A 253 13.21 -7.35 10.85
C GLU A 253 12.72 -6.79 9.50
N VAL A 254 13.12 -5.58 9.13
CA VAL A 254 12.76 -4.95 7.85
C VAL A 254 13.33 -5.75 6.67
N CYS A 255 14.54 -6.34 6.84
CA CYS A 255 15.19 -7.12 5.80
C CYS A 255 15.80 -8.41 6.38
N PRO A 256 15.01 -9.46 6.58
CA PRO A 256 15.53 -10.76 7.00
C PRO A 256 16.44 -11.37 5.92
N PRO A 257 17.31 -12.35 6.26
CA PRO A 257 18.32 -12.92 5.36
C PRO A 257 17.72 -13.48 4.06
N GLU A 258 16.54 -14.08 4.12
CA GLU A 258 15.86 -14.63 2.95
C GLU A 258 15.50 -13.53 1.95
N LEU A 259 14.96 -12.41 2.45
CA LEU A 259 14.64 -11.26 1.62
C LEU A 259 15.88 -10.58 1.06
N ASP A 260 16.95 -10.48 1.84
CA ASP A 260 18.24 -9.91 1.42
C ASP A 260 18.87 -10.74 0.28
N SER A 261 18.73 -12.07 0.34
CA SER A 261 19.18 -12.98 -0.71
C SER A 261 18.44 -12.75 -2.05
N ILE A 262 17.11 -12.57 -1.98
CA ILE A 262 16.27 -12.29 -3.14
C ILE A 262 16.66 -10.93 -3.75
N ILE A 263 16.83 -9.90 -2.94
CA ILE A 263 17.25 -8.56 -3.38
C ILE A 263 18.64 -8.63 -4.04
N THR A 264 19.57 -9.32 -3.42
CA THR A 264 20.93 -9.48 -3.95
C THR A 264 20.93 -10.18 -5.31
N ALA A 265 20.14 -11.24 -5.48
CA ALA A 265 20.01 -11.94 -6.75
C ALA A 265 19.45 -11.03 -7.87
N GLY A 266 18.42 -10.25 -7.57
CA GLY A 266 17.83 -9.33 -8.54
C GLY A 266 18.75 -8.17 -8.92
N LEU A 267 19.50 -7.59 -7.96
CA LEU A 267 20.52 -6.57 -8.22
C LEU A 267 21.65 -7.15 -9.10
N GLY A 268 22.12 -8.36 -8.81
CA GLY A 268 23.10 -9.06 -9.62
C GLY A 268 22.64 -9.37 -11.06
N ALA A 269 21.32 -9.43 -11.28
CA ALA A 269 20.72 -9.63 -12.60
C ALA A 269 20.43 -8.31 -13.35
N GLY A 270 20.85 -7.16 -12.81
CA GLY A 270 20.77 -5.86 -13.48
C GLY A 270 19.62 -4.96 -13.05
N ALA A 271 18.97 -5.22 -11.91
CA ALA A 271 18.07 -4.23 -11.31
C ALA A 271 18.85 -3.01 -10.80
N SER A 272 18.32 -1.81 -11.04
CA SER A 272 18.88 -0.56 -10.51
C SER A 272 18.63 -0.40 -9.03
N ALA A 273 17.45 -0.84 -8.55
CA ALA A 273 17.08 -0.87 -7.13
C ALA A 273 16.02 -1.93 -6.87
N ILE A 274 16.06 -2.52 -5.67
CA ILE A 274 15.02 -3.40 -5.16
C ILE A 274 14.75 -3.06 -3.70
N LYS A 275 13.48 -2.99 -3.32
CA LYS A 275 13.05 -2.78 -1.94
C LYS A 275 11.79 -3.57 -1.61
N ALA A 276 11.56 -3.88 -0.35
CA ALA A 276 10.29 -4.43 0.08
C ALA A 276 9.16 -3.39 -0.05
N CYS A 277 7.97 -3.82 -0.42
CA CYS A 277 6.74 -3.05 -0.33
C CYS A 277 6.21 -3.04 1.11
N GLY A 278 5.63 -1.92 1.54
CA GLY A 278 5.08 -1.78 2.89
C GLY A 278 6.16 -1.75 3.98
N ALA A 279 5.90 -2.39 5.12
CA ALA A 279 6.79 -2.32 6.30
C ALA A 279 8.10 -3.12 6.18
N GLY A 280 8.26 -3.93 5.15
CA GLY A 280 9.40 -4.84 5.01
C GLY A 280 9.13 -6.21 5.66
N GLY A 281 10.17 -7.03 5.83
CA GLY A 281 10.09 -8.34 6.47
C GLY A 281 9.65 -9.49 5.57
N GLY A 282 9.19 -9.23 4.36
CA GLY A 282 8.65 -10.21 3.41
C GLY A 282 7.62 -9.61 2.47
N GLY A 283 6.70 -10.41 1.98
CA GLY A 283 5.68 -10.01 1.03
C GLY A 283 6.24 -9.73 -0.35
N SER A 284 5.85 -8.62 -0.97
CA SER A 284 6.31 -8.25 -2.30
C SER A 284 7.50 -7.29 -2.28
N VAL A 285 8.31 -7.37 -3.30
CA VAL A 285 9.37 -6.39 -3.58
C VAL A 285 9.04 -5.57 -4.83
N LEU A 286 9.33 -4.28 -4.75
CA LEU A 286 9.41 -3.41 -5.90
C LEU A 286 10.80 -3.51 -6.51
N VAL A 287 10.87 -3.71 -7.81
CA VAL A 287 12.10 -3.74 -8.61
C VAL A 287 12.06 -2.57 -9.60
N TRP A 288 13.04 -1.69 -9.52
CA TRP A 288 13.28 -0.66 -10.52
C TRP A 288 14.44 -1.09 -11.43
N HIS A 289 14.27 -1.03 -12.74
CA HIS A 289 15.22 -1.61 -13.68
C HIS A 289 15.20 -0.90 -15.04
N PRO A 290 16.28 -0.97 -15.82
CA PRO A 290 16.30 -0.52 -17.21
C PRO A 290 15.28 -1.28 -18.08
N PRO A 291 14.71 -0.64 -19.12
CA PRO A 291 13.89 -1.35 -20.10
C PRO A 291 14.63 -2.56 -20.67
N GLY A 292 13.92 -3.70 -20.79
CA GLY A 292 14.48 -4.94 -21.32
C GLY A 292 15.13 -5.86 -20.27
N ALA A 293 15.51 -5.37 -19.08
CA ALA A 293 16.15 -6.19 -18.04
C ALA A 293 15.19 -7.12 -17.28
N ARG A 294 13.88 -6.87 -17.37
CA ARG A 294 12.83 -7.57 -16.59
C ARG A 294 12.96 -9.10 -16.63
N ALA A 295 13.16 -9.68 -17.82
CA ALA A 295 13.17 -11.14 -17.96
C ALA A 295 14.33 -11.79 -17.18
N ALA A 296 15.54 -11.24 -17.28
CA ALA A 296 16.71 -11.71 -16.56
C ALA A 296 16.55 -11.57 -15.05
N ILE A 297 16.04 -10.41 -14.60
CA ILE A 297 15.79 -10.15 -13.18
C ILE A 297 14.73 -11.11 -12.64
N THR A 298 13.60 -11.27 -13.33
CA THR A 298 12.54 -12.18 -12.91
C THR A 298 13.03 -13.63 -12.79
N ALA A 299 13.87 -14.08 -13.73
CA ALA A 299 14.47 -15.40 -13.65
C ALA A 299 15.39 -15.57 -12.43
N ALA A 300 16.20 -14.55 -12.12
CA ALA A 300 17.06 -14.57 -10.93
C ALA A 300 16.24 -14.59 -9.62
N LEU A 301 15.17 -13.78 -9.54
CA LEU A 301 14.26 -13.78 -8.39
C LEU A 301 13.58 -15.14 -8.21
N ALA A 302 13.09 -15.75 -9.29
CA ALA A 302 12.46 -17.07 -9.26
C ALA A 302 13.45 -18.18 -8.85
N GLY A 303 14.72 -18.05 -9.19
CA GLY A 303 15.77 -18.97 -8.73
C GLY A 303 16.01 -18.92 -7.23
N THR A 304 15.77 -17.78 -6.58
CA THR A 304 15.98 -17.58 -5.15
C THR A 304 14.66 -17.73 -4.35
N ALA A 305 13.53 -17.38 -4.94
CA ALA A 305 12.20 -17.49 -4.37
C ALA A 305 11.28 -18.29 -5.33
N PRO A 306 11.36 -19.63 -5.35
CA PRO A 306 10.65 -20.46 -6.33
C PRO A 306 9.12 -20.40 -6.22
N ASP A 307 8.58 -20.08 -5.04
CA ASP A 307 7.14 -19.87 -4.82
C ASP A 307 6.68 -18.46 -5.19
N GLY A 308 7.64 -17.59 -5.54
CA GLY A 308 7.36 -16.20 -5.90
C GLY A 308 6.86 -16.03 -7.34
N ARG A 309 6.28 -14.87 -7.61
CA ARG A 309 5.76 -14.53 -8.94
C ARG A 309 5.69 -13.03 -9.19
N VAL A 310 5.76 -12.66 -10.47
CA VAL A 310 5.42 -11.28 -10.87
C VAL A 310 3.92 -11.04 -10.65
N VAL A 311 3.58 -9.99 -9.92
CA VAL A 311 2.18 -9.61 -9.63
C VAL A 311 1.75 -8.33 -10.36
N ALA A 312 2.69 -7.45 -10.68
CA ALA A 312 2.40 -6.25 -11.47
C ALA A 312 3.63 -5.73 -12.22
N THR A 313 3.40 -5.14 -13.40
CA THR A 313 4.42 -4.48 -14.23
C THR A 313 3.93 -3.14 -14.80
N GLY A 314 2.87 -2.56 -14.26
CA GLY A 314 2.26 -1.35 -14.81
C GLY A 314 1.57 -0.50 -13.76
N VAL A 315 1.02 0.61 -14.22
CA VAL A 315 0.32 1.62 -13.42
C VAL A 315 -1.19 1.49 -13.60
N ALA A 316 -1.94 1.34 -12.53
CA ALA A 316 -3.39 1.48 -12.52
C ALA A 316 -3.74 2.97 -12.62
N LYS A 317 -4.10 3.42 -13.82
CA LYS A 317 -4.35 4.85 -14.12
C LYS A 317 -5.56 5.41 -13.36
N ILE A 318 -6.51 4.57 -12.99
CA ILE A 318 -7.77 4.96 -12.36
C ILE A 318 -7.83 4.29 -10.99
N GLY A 319 -8.23 5.07 -9.98
CA GLY A 319 -8.46 4.56 -8.62
C GLY A 319 -9.77 3.81 -8.48
N CYS A 320 -10.26 3.73 -7.25
CA CYS A 320 -11.48 3.02 -6.89
C CYS A 320 -12.68 3.52 -7.72
N ARG A 321 -13.41 2.60 -8.36
CA ARG A 321 -14.55 2.91 -9.23
C ARG A 321 -15.68 1.89 -9.13
N VAL A 322 -16.88 2.33 -9.46
CA VAL A 322 -18.02 1.45 -9.72
C VAL A 322 -17.77 0.77 -11.07
N LEU A 323 -17.94 -0.54 -11.14
CA LEU A 323 -18.02 -1.23 -12.43
C LEU A 323 -19.47 -1.22 -12.88
N ALA A 324 -19.71 -0.97 -14.16
CA ALA A 324 -21.00 -1.23 -14.76
C ALA A 324 -21.29 -2.74 -14.67
N GLY A 325 -22.45 -3.10 -14.12
CA GLY A 325 -22.91 -4.47 -14.03
C GLY A 325 -23.32 -5.02 -15.39
#